data_8d8a5be0c812c5230b1d1b5e1817bbca
#
_entry.id   8d8a5be0c812c5230b1d1b5e1817bbca
#
_cell.length_a   1.000
_cell.length_b   1.000
_cell.length_c   1.000
_cell.angle_alpha   90.00
_cell.angle_beta   90.00
_cell.angle_gamma   90.00
#
_symmetry.space_group_name_H-M   'P 1'
#
loop_
_entity.id
_entity.type
_entity.pdbx_description
1 polymer ?
#
loop_
_entity_poly.entity_id
_entity_poly.type
_entity_poly.pdbx_seq_one_letter_code
_entity_poly.pdbx_strand_id
1 'polypeptide(L)'
;MNIKLSVLDQSVGVVGRAQDQIIRQTVELAQSCESMGYHRFWVSEHHSHPGILGTAPEILMAAIAMKTTRIRIGSAGVMLPHYAALKVAEQFRVLDALAPGRIDIGLGRAPGSDRKTAQLLNPNQFASDQFPQQILELKAWLSGTPLPVGHPGHGVFAYPQSETCPQIWVLGSSDYGAQLAAHFGLPYAFAHFITDGQGVDQAMALYHNGFQSSDPLAKPKATLCVWALVAETRQEALRQFSSRARFKMDRNYGVISPLMTAQLAQASFKPEEMGALKQLEQKAIVGDAKEVGDQLRTLAERFDLDEIVVITWAHDPSVQQASYALLAEEMGLGQPAGGLKRALSSKTSEPIFSL
;
A
#
# COMPACT_ATOMS: atom_id res chain seq x y z
N MET A 1 17.98 3.46 -12.54
CA MET A 1 16.87 2.48 -12.60
C MET A 1 15.56 3.26 -12.56
N ASN A 2 14.61 2.98 -13.44
CA ASN A 2 13.30 3.67 -13.42
C ASN A 2 12.35 2.85 -12.52
N ILE A 3 12.22 3.27 -11.26
CA ILE A 3 11.46 2.55 -10.24
C ILE A 3 10.00 3.03 -10.31
N LYS A 4 9.06 2.11 -10.33
CA LYS A 4 7.65 2.43 -10.19
C LYS A 4 7.33 2.79 -8.74
N LEU A 5 6.51 3.81 -8.55
CA LEU A 5 5.95 4.09 -7.24
C LEU A 5 4.46 3.75 -7.20
N SER A 6 4.05 3.21 -6.09
CA SER A 6 2.67 2.86 -5.76
C SER A 6 2.31 3.45 -4.41
N VAL A 7 1.03 3.53 -4.10
CA VAL A 7 0.52 4.12 -2.86
C VAL A 7 -0.26 3.08 -2.07
N LEU A 8 -0.07 3.05 -0.75
CA LEU A 8 -1.00 2.45 0.20
C LEU A 8 -1.66 3.56 1.00
N ASP A 9 -2.99 3.62 0.97
CA ASP A 9 -3.79 4.47 1.86
C ASP A 9 -4.56 3.63 2.88
N GLN A 10 -4.59 4.08 4.12
CA GLN A 10 -5.26 3.40 5.22
C GLN A 10 -6.52 4.13 5.70
N SER A 11 -6.93 5.19 5.00
CA SER A 11 -8.03 6.07 5.43
C SER A 11 -7.79 6.54 6.87
N VAL A 12 -6.69 7.27 7.09
CA VAL A 12 -6.22 7.60 8.44
C VAL A 12 -7.17 8.56 9.14
N GLY A 13 -7.69 8.13 10.29
CA GLY A 13 -8.50 8.94 11.19
C GLY A 13 -7.69 10.09 11.76
N VAL A 14 -8.20 11.33 11.67
CA VAL A 14 -7.53 12.53 12.19
C VAL A 14 -8.43 13.27 13.17
N VAL A 15 -7.85 13.91 14.15
CA VAL A 15 -8.60 14.72 15.14
C VAL A 15 -9.29 15.89 14.45
N GLY A 16 -10.56 16.10 14.76
CA GLY A 16 -11.34 17.25 14.27
C GLY A 16 -11.92 17.12 12.86
N ARG A 17 -11.80 15.95 12.22
CA ARG A 17 -12.41 15.67 10.91
C ARG A 17 -13.44 14.54 11.00
N ALA A 18 -14.56 14.69 10.31
CA ALA A 18 -15.58 13.66 10.25
C ALA A 18 -15.08 12.40 9.50
N GLN A 19 -15.38 11.23 10.04
CA GLN A 19 -14.86 9.96 9.52
C GLN A 19 -15.35 9.66 8.09
N ASP A 20 -16.57 10.04 7.75
CA ASP A 20 -17.15 9.90 6.41
C ASP A 20 -16.41 10.77 5.37
N GLN A 21 -15.92 11.96 5.77
CA GLN A 21 -15.07 12.79 4.91
C GLN A 21 -13.73 12.11 4.59
N ILE A 22 -13.13 11.44 5.58
CA ILE A 22 -11.85 10.72 5.39
C ILE A 22 -12.01 9.60 4.37
N ILE A 23 -13.11 8.85 4.42
CA ILE A 23 -13.40 7.80 3.44
C ILE A 23 -13.53 8.38 2.02
N ARG A 24 -14.22 9.51 1.86
CA ARG A 24 -14.31 10.19 0.55
C ARG A 24 -12.95 10.70 0.06
N GLN A 25 -12.14 11.24 0.97
CA GLN A 25 -10.78 11.70 0.66
C GLN A 25 -9.86 10.59 0.15
N THR A 26 -10.01 9.35 0.62
CA THR A 26 -9.29 8.19 0.06
C THR A 26 -9.57 8.01 -1.43
N VAL A 27 -10.82 8.17 -1.87
CA VAL A 27 -11.19 8.06 -3.29
C VAL A 27 -10.62 9.24 -4.10
N GLU A 28 -10.67 10.46 -3.57
CA GLU A 28 -10.09 11.66 -4.19
C GLU A 28 -8.57 11.55 -4.29
N LEU A 29 -7.90 11.02 -3.27
CA LEU A 29 -6.47 10.78 -3.29
C LEU A 29 -6.08 9.78 -4.38
N ALA A 30 -6.86 8.71 -4.58
CA ALA A 30 -6.59 7.74 -5.64
C ALA A 30 -6.63 8.39 -7.05
N GLN A 31 -7.57 9.30 -7.30
CA GLN A 31 -7.64 10.07 -8.54
C GLN A 31 -6.42 10.99 -8.70
N SER A 32 -6.00 11.66 -7.63
CA SER A 32 -4.80 12.49 -7.61
C SER A 32 -3.54 11.67 -7.90
N CYS A 33 -3.39 10.49 -7.27
CA CYS A 33 -2.28 9.58 -7.52
C CYS A 33 -2.25 9.07 -8.97
N GLU A 34 -3.41 8.77 -9.55
CA GLU A 34 -3.49 8.43 -10.99
C GLU A 34 -2.99 9.57 -11.87
N SER A 35 -3.39 10.81 -11.58
CA SER A 35 -2.97 11.99 -12.35
C SER A 35 -1.46 12.25 -12.24
N MET A 36 -0.86 11.96 -11.10
CA MET A 36 0.57 12.08 -10.84
C MET A 36 1.39 10.92 -11.44
N GLY A 37 0.76 9.86 -11.97
CA GLY A 37 1.45 8.74 -12.61
C GLY A 37 1.86 7.60 -11.68
N TYR A 38 1.32 7.52 -10.49
CA TYR A 38 1.52 6.35 -9.61
C TYR A 38 0.99 5.09 -10.26
N HIS A 39 1.68 3.97 -10.04
CA HIS A 39 1.38 2.70 -10.71
C HIS A 39 0.19 1.97 -10.08
N ARG A 40 0.08 1.98 -8.74
CA ARG A 40 -0.99 1.32 -7.98
C ARG A 40 -1.48 2.22 -6.85
N PHE A 41 -2.74 1.98 -6.48
CA PHE A 41 -3.33 2.52 -5.26
C PHE A 41 -3.98 1.38 -4.49
N TRP A 42 -3.43 1.05 -3.33
CA TRP A 42 -3.92 0.01 -2.45
C TRP A 42 -4.61 0.60 -1.23
N VAL A 43 -5.63 -0.10 -0.73
CA VAL A 43 -6.35 0.26 0.49
C VAL A 43 -6.26 -0.88 1.51
N SER A 44 -6.19 -0.54 2.80
CA SER A 44 -6.04 -1.53 3.87
C SER A 44 -7.37 -1.95 4.50
N GLU A 45 -7.33 -3.03 5.28
CA GLU A 45 -8.42 -3.49 6.13
C GLU A 45 -7.98 -3.51 7.60
N HIS A 46 -8.68 -2.74 8.43
CA HIS A 46 -8.52 -2.73 9.89
C HIS A 46 -9.89 -2.60 10.54
N HIS A 47 -10.08 -3.24 11.68
CA HIS A 47 -11.35 -3.25 12.36
C HIS A 47 -11.25 -2.68 13.75
N SER A 48 -12.31 -1.96 14.18
CA SER A 48 -12.40 -1.35 15.52
C SER A 48 -11.20 -0.45 15.88
N HIS A 49 -10.65 0.27 14.89
CA HIS A 49 -9.44 1.07 15.04
C HIS A 49 -9.73 2.56 14.78
N PRO A 50 -9.73 3.44 15.80
CA PRO A 50 -10.15 4.85 15.63
C PRO A 50 -9.19 5.68 14.77
N GLY A 51 -7.93 5.26 14.63
CA GLY A 51 -6.93 5.92 13.82
C GLY A 51 -6.78 5.37 12.39
N ILE A 52 -7.48 4.28 12.03
CA ILE A 52 -7.47 3.72 10.68
C ILE A 52 -8.90 3.28 10.36
N LEU A 53 -9.51 3.93 9.37
CA LEU A 53 -10.96 3.82 9.10
C LEU A 53 -11.28 2.94 7.90
N GLY A 54 -10.28 2.46 7.16
CA GLY A 54 -10.43 1.52 6.06
C GLY A 54 -10.81 0.13 6.59
N THR A 55 -12.10 -0.21 6.55
CA THR A 55 -12.65 -1.46 7.10
C THR A 55 -13.14 -2.45 6.04
N ALA A 56 -13.40 -1.96 4.82
CA ALA A 56 -13.97 -2.74 3.71
C ALA A 56 -13.26 -2.36 2.41
N PRO A 57 -12.06 -2.93 2.16
CA PRO A 57 -11.24 -2.57 1.01
C PRO A 57 -11.97 -2.82 -0.32
N GLU A 58 -12.75 -3.88 -0.44
CA GLU A 58 -13.50 -4.22 -1.66
C GLU A 58 -14.54 -3.14 -2.02
N ILE A 59 -15.16 -2.49 -1.05
CA ILE A 59 -16.11 -1.40 -1.28
C ILE A 59 -15.37 -0.14 -1.74
N LEU A 60 -14.28 0.23 -1.07
CA LEU A 60 -13.44 1.37 -1.48
C LEU A 60 -12.84 1.14 -2.88
N MET A 61 -12.38 -0.07 -3.17
CA MET A 61 -11.85 -0.43 -4.49
C MET A 61 -12.90 -0.25 -5.59
N ALA A 62 -14.15 -0.65 -5.36
CA ALA A 62 -15.24 -0.42 -6.32
C ALA A 62 -15.47 1.08 -6.57
N ALA A 63 -15.50 1.90 -5.51
CA ALA A 63 -15.64 3.35 -5.65
C ALA A 63 -14.46 3.97 -6.43
N ILE A 64 -13.23 3.56 -6.15
CA ILE A 64 -12.02 4.02 -6.84
C ILE A 64 -12.03 3.56 -8.30
N ALA A 65 -12.44 2.32 -8.58
CA ALA A 65 -12.52 1.77 -9.93
C ALA A 65 -13.39 2.61 -10.86
N MET A 66 -14.51 3.12 -10.34
CA MET A 66 -15.44 3.98 -11.08
C MET A 66 -14.95 5.42 -11.25
N LYS A 67 -13.92 5.84 -10.54
CA LYS A 67 -13.34 7.20 -10.57
C LYS A 67 -11.97 7.30 -11.22
N THR A 68 -11.39 6.16 -11.60
CA THR A 68 -10.05 6.04 -12.21
C THR A 68 -10.09 5.16 -13.46
N THR A 69 -9.11 5.29 -14.34
CA THR A 69 -9.09 4.59 -15.63
C THR A 69 -7.84 3.78 -15.92
N ARG A 70 -6.71 4.10 -15.27
CA ARG A 70 -5.39 3.52 -15.57
C ARG A 70 -4.70 2.89 -14.36
N ILE A 71 -4.76 3.57 -13.21
CA ILE A 71 -4.08 3.11 -11.99
C ILE A 71 -4.58 1.73 -11.60
N ARG A 72 -3.68 0.84 -11.21
CA ARG A 72 -4.07 -0.45 -10.63
C ARG A 72 -4.63 -0.21 -9.23
N ILE A 73 -5.62 -0.99 -8.84
CA ILE A 73 -6.35 -0.83 -7.59
C ILE A 73 -6.27 -2.13 -6.83
N GLY A 74 -5.99 -2.07 -5.52
CA GLY A 74 -5.87 -3.30 -4.76
C GLY A 74 -6.15 -3.16 -3.27
N SER A 75 -6.21 -4.30 -2.63
CA SER A 75 -6.20 -4.40 -1.18
C SER A 75 -4.77 -4.61 -0.65
N ALA A 76 -4.46 -4.02 0.52
CA ALA A 76 -3.24 -4.32 1.26
C ALA A 76 -3.52 -4.32 2.78
N GLY A 77 -4.30 -5.34 3.15
CA GLY A 77 -4.87 -6.50 2.42
C GLY A 77 -6.23 -6.89 2.90
N VAL A 78 -6.78 -7.89 2.23
CA VAL A 78 -7.90 -8.64 2.81
C VAL A 78 -7.37 -9.51 3.93
N MET A 79 -7.96 -9.41 5.12
CA MET A 79 -7.64 -10.28 6.25
C MET A 79 -8.35 -11.62 6.06
N LEU A 80 -7.84 -12.42 5.11
CA LEU A 80 -8.51 -13.61 4.56
C LEU A 80 -9.05 -14.60 5.61
N PRO A 81 -8.37 -14.82 6.75
CA PRO A 81 -8.92 -15.71 7.78
C PRO A 81 -10.29 -15.31 8.37
N HIS A 82 -10.75 -14.07 8.16
CA HIS A 82 -12.08 -13.64 8.59
C HIS A 82 -13.20 -14.10 7.66
N TYR A 83 -12.87 -14.56 6.44
CA TYR A 83 -13.84 -14.73 5.35
C TYR A 83 -13.83 -16.15 4.77
N ALA A 84 -14.94 -16.50 4.12
CA ALA A 84 -14.97 -17.63 3.20
C ALA A 84 -14.22 -17.25 1.92
N ALA A 85 -13.20 -18.02 1.54
CA ALA A 85 -12.36 -17.73 0.37
C ALA A 85 -13.17 -17.62 -0.94
N LEU A 86 -14.24 -18.42 -1.10
CA LEU A 86 -15.16 -18.31 -2.25
C LEU A 86 -15.80 -16.92 -2.31
N LYS A 87 -16.30 -16.39 -1.18
CA LYS A 87 -16.94 -15.07 -1.17
C LYS A 87 -15.96 -13.96 -1.55
N VAL A 88 -14.72 -14.05 -1.07
CA VAL A 88 -13.65 -13.11 -1.46
C VAL A 88 -13.34 -13.24 -2.96
N ALA A 89 -13.26 -14.47 -3.48
CA ALA A 89 -13.06 -14.67 -4.92
C ALA A 89 -14.16 -14.02 -5.76
N GLU A 90 -15.43 -14.18 -5.39
CA GLU A 90 -16.57 -13.56 -6.09
C GLU A 90 -16.49 -12.03 -6.06
N GLN A 91 -16.19 -11.43 -4.90
CA GLN A 91 -16.02 -9.97 -4.77
C GLN A 91 -14.93 -9.43 -5.70
N PHE A 92 -13.78 -10.12 -5.76
CA PHE A 92 -12.66 -9.69 -6.59
C PHE A 92 -12.88 -9.99 -8.07
N ARG A 93 -13.67 -11.00 -8.45
CA ARG A 93 -14.12 -11.21 -9.82
C ARG A 93 -15.07 -10.10 -10.27
N VAL A 94 -15.97 -9.65 -9.41
CA VAL A 94 -16.83 -8.48 -9.69
C VAL A 94 -15.99 -7.22 -9.86
N LEU A 95 -15.00 -6.98 -8.98
CA LEU A 95 -14.09 -5.84 -9.11
C LEU A 95 -13.30 -5.88 -10.43
N ASP A 96 -12.81 -7.05 -10.84
CA ASP A 96 -12.08 -7.20 -12.10
C ASP A 96 -12.99 -6.96 -13.30
N ALA A 97 -14.25 -7.35 -13.24
CA ALA A 97 -15.24 -7.03 -14.28
C ALA A 97 -15.53 -5.53 -14.38
N LEU A 98 -15.50 -4.79 -13.26
CA LEU A 98 -15.65 -3.32 -13.23
C LEU A 98 -14.40 -2.59 -13.71
N ALA A 99 -13.21 -3.15 -13.49
CA ALA A 99 -11.91 -2.56 -13.82
C ALA A 99 -10.96 -3.63 -14.40
N PRO A 100 -11.22 -4.13 -15.63
CA PRO A 100 -10.51 -5.28 -16.18
C PRO A 100 -8.98 -5.10 -16.20
N GLY A 101 -8.27 -6.10 -15.65
CA GLY A 101 -6.82 -6.15 -15.64
C GLY A 101 -6.14 -5.16 -14.68
N ARG A 102 -6.90 -4.36 -13.92
CA ARG A 102 -6.36 -3.37 -12.97
C ARG A 102 -6.44 -3.79 -11.50
N ILE A 103 -6.98 -4.97 -11.20
CA ILE A 103 -7.25 -5.37 -9.83
C ILE A 103 -6.11 -6.20 -9.24
N ASP A 104 -5.74 -5.84 -8.00
CA ASP A 104 -4.81 -6.59 -7.16
C ASP A 104 -5.55 -7.07 -5.90
N ILE A 105 -5.27 -8.29 -5.45
CA ILE A 105 -5.72 -8.79 -4.17
C ILE A 105 -4.52 -9.08 -3.28
N GLY A 106 -4.28 -8.22 -2.31
CA GLY A 106 -3.29 -8.46 -1.26
C GLY A 106 -3.91 -9.22 -0.10
N LEU A 107 -3.27 -10.30 0.30
CA LEU A 107 -3.76 -11.23 1.32
C LEU A 107 -2.95 -11.09 2.60
N GLY A 108 -3.64 -10.82 3.72
CA GLY A 108 -3.09 -10.79 5.06
C GLY A 108 -3.56 -11.96 5.91
N ARG A 109 -2.66 -12.52 6.72
CA ARG A 109 -2.98 -13.55 7.71
C ARG A 109 -3.39 -12.97 9.06
N ALA A 110 -2.85 -11.79 9.38
CA ALA A 110 -3.11 -11.13 10.66
C ALA A 110 -4.59 -10.69 10.76
N PRO A 111 -5.15 -10.56 11.97
CA PRO A 111 -6.57 -10.24 12.13
C PRO A 111 -6.92 -8.77 11.81
N GLY A 112 -5.95 -7.87 11.61
CA GLY A 112 -6.20 -6.44 11.39
C GLY A 112 -6.91 -5.73 12.55
N SER A 113 -6.95 -6.34 13.74
CA SER A 113 -7.69 -5.88 14.90
C SER A 113 -7.16 -6.48 16.21
N ASP A 114 -7.75 -6.09 17.35
CA ASP A 114 -7.58 -6.77 18.62
C ASP A 114 -8.28 -8.15 18.64
N ARG A 115 -7.95 -8.97 19.65
CA ARG A 115 -8.46 -10.33 19.78
C ARG A 115 -9.99 -10.40 19.91
N LYS A 116 -10.62 -9.48 20.64
CA LYS A 116 -12.08 -9.45 20.84
C LYS A 116 -12.79 -9.16 19.51
N THR A 117 -12.32 -8.18 18.78
CA THR A 117 -12.86 -7.83 17.46
C THR A 117 -12.66 -8.98 16.47
N ALA A 118 -11.48 -9.61 16.45
CA ALA A 118 -11.22 -10.76 15.59
C ALA A 118 -12.19 -11.92 15.85
N GLN A 119 -12.52 -12.21 17.11
CA GLN A 119 -13.50 -13.26 17.49
C GLN A 119 -14.93 -12.93 17.05
N LEU A 120 -15.29 -11.63 16.95
CA LEU A 120 -16.59 -11.23 16.44
C LEU A 120 -16.68 -11.35 14.92
N LEU A 121 -15.56 -11.14 14.21
CA LEU A 121 -15.50 -11.32 12.77
C LEU A 121 -15.48 -12.78 12.35
N ASN A 122 -14.67 -13.58 13.03
CA ASN A 122 -14.65 -15.03 12.85
C ASN A 122 -14.40 -15.73 14.20
N PRO A 123 -15.37 -16.47 14.74
CA PRO A 123 -15.23 -17.18 16.01
C PRO A 123 -14.27 -18.38 15.95
N ASN A 124 -13.86 -18.83 14.75
CA ASN A 124 -12.92 -19.94 14.60
C ASN A 124 -11.51 -19.51 15.00
N GLN A 125 -11.02 -20.00 16.14
CA GLN A 125 -9.68 -19.67 16.65
C GLN A 125 -8.54 -20.20 15.75
N PHE A 126 -8.83 -21.20 14.92
CA PHE A 126 -7.87 -21.84 14.00
C PHE A 126 -7.99 -21.32 12.58
N ALA A 127 -8.74 -20.24 12.33
CA ALA A 127 -8.92 -19.69 10.98
C ALA A 127 -7.60 -19.32 10.29
N SER A 128 -6.64 -18.80 11.06
CA SER A 128 -5.31 -18.45 10.53
C SER A 128 -4.47 -19.65 10.07
N ASP A 129 -4.77 -20.85 10.56
CA ASP A 129 -4.07 -22.08 10.14
C ASP A 129 -4.53 -22.54 8.77
N GLN A 130 -5.74 -22.12 8.37
CA GLN A 130 -6.31 -22.43 7.05
C GLN A 130 -5.81 -21.46 5.95
N PHE A 131 -5.06 -20.43 6.30
CA PHE A 131 -4.62 -19.40 5.37
C PHE A 131 -3.90 -19.94 4.11
N PRO A 132 -2.97 -20.91 4.18
CA PRO A 132 -2.37 -21.52 2.99
C PRO A 132 -3.40 -22.22 2.10
N GLN A 133 -4.36 -22.96 2.70
CA GLN A 133 -5.42 -23.61 1.95
C GLN A 133 -6.35 -22.60 1.27
N GLN A 134 -6.72 -21.53 1.97
CA GLN A 134 -7.54 -20.45 1.41
C GLN A 134 -6.85 -19.76 0.23
N ILE A 135 -5.51 -19.61 0.26
CA ILE A 135 -4.75 -19.07 -0.90
C ILE A 135 -4.87 -19.98 -2.13
N LEU A 136 -4.75 -21.32 -1.94
CA LEU A 136 -4.91 -22.28 -3.03
C LEU A 136 -6.31 -22.22 -3.65
N GLU A 137 -7.33 -22.21 -2.81
CA GLU A 137 -8.73 -22.12 -3.22
C GLU A 137 -8.98 -20.81 -3.98
N LEU A 138 -8.50 -19.70 -3.44
CA LEU A 138 -8.66 -18.37 -4.04
C LEU A 138 -7.96 -18.29 -5.39
N LYS A 139 -6.74 -18.83 -5.50
CA LYS A 139 -5.99 -18.91 -6.75
C LYS A 139 -6.76 -19.68 -7.81
N ALA A 140 -7.37 -20.84 -7.47
CA ALA A 140 -8.18 -21.64 -8.37
C ALA A 140 -9.44 -20.89 -8.80
N TRP A 141 -10.23 -20.34 -7.88
CA TRP A 141 -11.46 -19.61 -8.21
C TRP A 141 -11.22 -18.32 -9.00
N LEU A 142 -10.16 -17.58 -8.69
CA LEU A 142 -9.83 -16.37 -9.46
C LEU A 142 -9.35 -16.69 -10.89
N SER A 143 -8.63 -17.79 -11.10
CA SER A 143 -8.20 -18.21 -12.43
C SER A 143 -9.25 -18.99 -13.21
N GLY A 144 -10.37 -19.40 -12.56
CA GLY A 144 -11.37 -20.29 -13.16
C GLY A 144 -10.91 -21.74 -13.29
N THR A 145 -9.78 -22.12 -12.65
CA THR A 145 -9.28 -23.49 -12.64
C THR A 145 -10.11 -24.32 -11.64
N PRO A 146 -10.61 -25.52 -12.04
CA PRO A 146 -11.32 -26.38 -11.09
C PRO A 146 -10.44 -26.79 -9.90
N LEU A 147 -11.00 -26.80 -8.70
CA LEU A 147 -10.36 -27.40 -7.54
C LEU A 147 -10.24 -28.93 -7.75
N PRO A 148 -9.22 -29.58 -7.16
CA PRO A 148 -8.98 -31.01 -7.34
C PRO A 148 -10.18 -31.89 -7.03
N VAL A 149 -10.27 -33.03 -7.70
CA VAL A 149 -11.27 -34.09 -7.38
C VAL A 149 -11.06 -34.53 -5.91
N GLY A 150 -12.13 -34.60 -5.14
CA GLY A 150 -12.08 -34.89 -3.70
C GLY A 150 -12.00 -33.66 -2.80
N HIS A 151 -11.73 -32.48 -3.33
CA HIS A 151 -11.85 -31.23 -2.59
C HIS A 151 -13.35 -30.87 -2.40
N PRO A 152 -13.77 -30.39 -1.20
CA PRO A 152 -15.19 -30.03 -0.96
C PRO A 152 -15.74 -28.99 -1.94
N GLY A 153 -14.90 -28.11 -2.44
CA GLY A 153 -15.25 -27.09 -3.45
C GLY A 153 -15.11 -27.56 -4.91
N HIS A 154 -14.88 -28.84 -5.18
CA HIS A 154 -14.80 -29.36 -6.55
C HIS A 154 -16.12 -29.11 -7.30
N GLY A 155 -16.02 -28.52 -8.51
CA GLY A 155 -17.19 -28.13 -9.30
C GLY A 155 -17.86 -26.82 -8.89
N VAL A 156 -17.34 -26.12 -7.87
CA VAL A 156 -17.78 -24.78 -7.49
C VAL A 156 -16.89 -23.74 -8.18
N PHE A 157 -17.50 -22.74 -8.80
CA PHE A 157 -16.81 -21.65 -9.52
C PHE A 157 -17.21 -20.29 -8.97
N ALA A 158 -16.27 -19.35 -8.95
CA ALA A 158 -16.55 -17.95 -8.67
C ALA A 158 -16.97 -17.21 -9.94
N TYR A 159 -18.00 -16.42 -9.87
CA TYR A 159 -18.53 -15.62 -10.98
C TYR A 159 -18.47 -14.11 -10.65
N PRO A 160 -18.43 -13.20 -11.67
CA PRO A 160 -18.36 -13.50 -13.10
C PRO A 160 -16.98 -14.00 -13.52
N GLN A 161 -16.92 -14.79 -14.60
CA GLN A 161 -15.65 -15.10 -15.26
C GLN A 161 -15.38 -14.05 -16.34
N SER A 162 -14.12 -13.61 -16.47
CA SER A 162 -13.66 -12.63 -17.45
C SER A 162 -12.31 -13.06 -18.03
N GLU A 163 -11.87 -12.42 -19.11
CA GLU A 163 -10.57 -12.67 -19.75
C GLU A 163 -9.39 -12.29 -18.85
N THR A 164 -9.61 -11.36 -17.92
CA THR A 164 -8.61 -10.92 -16.96
C THR A 164 -8.81 -11.58 -15.58
N CYS A 165 -7.78 -11.52 -14.75
CA CYS A 165 -7.76 -12.10 -13.43
C CYS A 165 -7.05 -11.15 -12.46
N PRO A 166 -7.58 -10.96 -11.23
CA PRO A 166 -6.88 -10.19 -10.19
C PRO A 166 -5.50 -10.75 -9.88
N GLN A 167 -4.50 -9.87 -9.75
CA GLN A 167 -3.16 -10.28 -9.35
C GLN A 167 -3.11 -10.51 -7.85
N ILE A 168 -2.73 -11.72 -7.43
CA ILE A 168 -2.58 -12.06 -6.01
C ILE A 168 -1.22 -11.58 -5.50
N TRP A 169 -1.21 -10.96 -4.31
CA TRP A 169 -0.05 -10.60 -3.53
C TRP A 169 -0.15 -11.20 -2.13
N VAL A 170 0.92 -11.79 -1.64
CA VAL A 170 1.03 -12.17 -0.23
C VAL A 170 1.67 -11.02 0.54
N LEU A 171 1.03 -10.59 1.62
CA LEU A 171 1.50 -9.50 2.46
C LEU A 171 2.09 -10.05 3.75
N GLY A 172 3.17 -9.42 4.21
CA GLY A 172 3.78 -9.83 5.47
C GLY A 172 4.80 -8.84 5.99
N SER A 173 5.18 -9.03 7.26
CA SER A 173 6.27 -8.31 7.91
C SER A 173 7.23 -9.28 8.63
N SER A 174 7.22 -10.56 8.21
CA SER A 174 8.01 -11.64 8.82
C SER A 174 8.37 -12.70 7.79
N ASP A 175 9.24 -13.62 8.19
CA ASP A 175 9.71 -14.76 7.39
C ASP A 175 8.57 -15.65 6.86
N TYR A 176 7.51 -15.84 7.66
CA TYR A 176 6.39 -16.70 7.27
C TYR A 176 5.71 -16.24 5.97
N GLY A 177 5.41 -14.94 5.84
CA GLY A 177 4.79 -14.41 4.61
C GLY A 177 5.68 -14.56 3.39
N ALA A 178 6.99 -14.34 3.56
CA ALA A 178 8.00 -14.51 2.52
C ALA A 178 8.08 -15.95 2.01
N GLN A 179 8.19 -16.92 2.93
CA GLN A 179 8.22 -18.35 2.61
C GLN A 179 6.94 -18.81 1.92
N LEU A 180 5.78 -18.33 2.39
CA LEU A 180 4.49 -18.69 1.81
C LEU A 180 4.34 -18.15 0.39
N ALA A 181 4.70 -16.87 0.17
CA ALA A 181 4.71 -16.26 -1.16
C ALA A 181 5.63 -17.02 -2.13
N ALA A 182 6.83 -17.35 -1.67
CA ALA A 182 7.82 -18.12 -2.43
C ALA A 182 7.29 -19.51 -2.79
N HIS A 183 6.72 -20.23 -1.84
CA HIS A 183 6.16 -21.58 -2.04
C HIS A 183 5.06 -21.60 -3.09
N PHE A 184 4.17 -20.59 -3.09
CA PHE A 184 3.07 -20.51 -4.06
C PHE A 184 3.44 -19.83 -5.38
N GLY A 185 4.68 -19.35 -5.54
CA GLY A 185 5.11 -18.59 -6.70
C GLY A 185 4.36 -17.28 -6.89
N LEU A 186 3.98 -16.63 -5.78
CA LEU A 186 3.18 -15.40 -5.77
C LEU A 186 4.05 -14.17 -5.51
N PRO A 187 3.65 -13.00 -6.01
CA PRO A 187 4.23 -11.71 -5.61
C PRO A 187 4.18 -11.50 -4.10
N TYR A 188 5.24 -10.87 -3.57
CA TYR A 188 5.41 -10.60 -2.15
C TYR A 188 5.53 -9.10 -1.86
N ALA A 189 4.77 -8.60 -0.86
CA ALA A 189 4.89 -7.24 -0.37
C ALA A 189 5.27 -7.24 1.11
N PHE A 190 6.47 -6.74 1.43
CA PHE A 190 6.94 -6.61 2.80
C PHE A 190 6.49 -5.28 3.42
N ALA A 191 5.79 -5.34 4.55
CA ALA A 191 5.30 -4.17 5.27
C ALA A 191 6.41 -3.53 6.13
N HIS A 192 7.40 -2.93 5.46
CA HIS A 192 8.54 -2.25 6.06
C HIS A 192 8.12 -1.19 7.09
N PHE A 193 7.03 -0.48 6.83
CA PHE A 193 6.51 0.58 7.71
C PHE A 193 6.06 0.09 9.09
N ILE A 194 5.80 -1.20 9.28
CA ILE A 194 5.41 -1.79 10.56
C ILE A 194 6.64 -1.98 11.45
N THR A 195 7.72 -2.50 10.88
CA THR A 195 8.93 -2.94 11.61
C THR A 195 10.10 -1.95 11.51
N ASP A 196 9.92 -0.79 10.82
CA ASP A 196 11.00 0.13 10.43
C ASP A 196 12.15 -0.61 9.71
N GLY A 197 11.79 -1.59 8.86
CA GLY A 197 12.73 -2.39 8.09
C GLY A 197 13.38 -3.55 8.85
N GLN A 198 13.08 -3.76 10.13
CA GLN A 198 13.60 -4.90 10.86
C GLN A 198 13.12 -6.22 10.23
N GLY A 199 14.04 -7.14 9.94
CA GLY A 199 13.76 -8.45 9.37
C GLY A 199 13.60 -8.46 7.84
N VAL A 200 13.70 -7.32 7.16
CA VAL A 200 13.50 -7.24 5.70
C VAL A 200 14.55 -8.05 4.93
N ASP A 201 15.82 -8.01 5.32
CA ASP A 201 16.89 -8.75 4.65
C ASP A 201 16.62 -10.26 4.66
N GLN A 202 16.28 -10.79 5.82
CA GLN A 202 15.94 -12.19 6.00
C GLN A 202 14.71 -12.60 5.17
N ALA A 203 13.64 -11.81 5.25
CA ALA A 203 12.41 -12.08 4.52
C ALA A 203 12.63 -12.06 3.00
N MET A 204 13.35 -11.06 2.47
CA MET A 204 13.66 -10.98 1.05
C MET A 204 14.56 -12.13 0.58
N ALA A 205 15.58 -12.50 1.36
CA ALA A 205 16.41 -13.66 1.05
C ALA A 205 15.60 -14.97 1.01
N LEU A 206 14.73 -15.19 1.98
CA LEU A 206 13.85 -16.36 2.00
C LEU A 206 12.88 -16.39 0.81
N TYR A 207 12.34 -15.25 0.42
CA TYR A 207 11.45 -15.13 -0.73
C TYR A 207 12.19 -15.47 -2.04
N HIS A 208 13.31 -14.82 -2.30
CA HIS A 208 14.07 -15.04 -3.56
C HIS A 208 14.63 -16.44 -3.67
N ASN A 209 15.24 -16.97 -2.60
CA ASN A 209 15.85 -18.29 -2.61
C ASN A 209 14.84 -19.44 -2.62
N GLY A 210 13.66 -19.23 -2.07
CA GLY A 210 12.60 -20.24 -1.98
C GLY A 210 11.55 -20.16 -3.08
N PHE A 211 11.65 -19.23 -4.03
CA PHE A 211 10.64 -18.99 -5.04
C PHE A 211 10.42 -20.21 -5.94
N GLN A 212 9.16 -20.65 -5.99
CA GLN A 212 8.71 -21.78 -6.80
C GLN A 212 7.60 -21.33 -7.74
N SER A 213 7.73 -21.62 -9.03
CA SER A 213 6.68 -21.35 -10.00
C SER A 213 6.47 -22.54 -10.93
N SER A 214 5.23 -22.79 -11.31
CA SER A 214 4.89 -23.73 -12.38
C SER A 214 5.26 -23.20 -13.76
N ASP A 215 5.43 -21.88 -13.91
CA ASP A 215 5.94 -21.23 -15.11
C ASP A 215 7.45 -21.05 -14.99
N PRO A 216 8.28 -21.73 -15.81
CA PRO A 216 9.73 -21.60 -15.77
C PRO A 216 10.26 -20.20 -16.10
N LEU A 217 9.42 -19.34 -16.72
CA LEU A 217 9.77 -17.98 -17.08
C LEU A 217 9.39 -16.97 -16.00
N ALA A 218 8.60 -17.39 -15.02
CA ALA A 218 8.20 -16.50 -13.92
C ALA A 218 9.39 -16.17 -13.02
N LYS A 219 9.55 -14.89 -12.72
CA LYS A 219 10.56 -14.38 -11.78
C LYS A 219 9.92 -13.96 -10.48
N PRO A 220 10.67 -14.03 -9.36
CA PRO A 220 10.24 -13.42 -8.10
C PRO A 220 9.87 -11.96 -8.33
N LYS A 221 8.74 -11.53 -7.77
CA LYS A 221 8.28 -10.14 -7.81
C LYS A 221 8.01 -9.68 -6.40
N ALA A 222 8.85 -8.79 -5.89
CA ALA A 222 8.72 -8.26 -4.55
C ALA A 222 8.54 -6.74 -4.56
N THR A 223 7.97 -6.22 -3.47
CA THR A 223 7.95 -4.79 -3.16
C THR A 223 8.09 -4.57 -1.66
N LEU A 224 8.58 -3.38 -1.30
CA LEU A 224 8.53 -2.87 0.08
C LEU A 224 7.41 -1.85 0.19
N CYS A 225 6.58 -1.98 1.23
CA CYS A 225 5.69 -0.89 1.61
C CYS A 225 6.36 -0.07 2.70
N VAL A 226 6.79 1.14 2.36
CA VAL A 226 7.55 2.05 3.24
C VAL A 226 6.70 3.23 3.66
N TRP A 227 6.83 3.68 4.89
CA TRP A 227 6.28 4.97 5.30
C TRP A 227 7.27 6.07 4.93
N ALA A 228 6.81 7.04 4.13
CA ALA A 228 7.63 8.19 3.76
C ALA A 228 6.80 9.47 3.78
N LEU A 229 7.48 10.62 3.99
CA LEU A 229 6.87 11.94 3.89
C LEU A 229 7.86 12.94 3.29
N VAL A 230 7.42 13.63 2.25
CA VAL A 230 8.17 14.66 1.56
C VAL A 230 7.57 16.03 1.85
N ALA A 231 8.42 17.02 2.04
CA ALA A 231 8.02 18.43 2.09
C ALA A 231 9.08 19.29 1.34
N GLU A 232 8.82 20.58 1.21
CA GLU A 232 9.74 21.55 0.57
C GLU A 232 11.12 21.58 1.24
N THR A 233 11.17 21.32 2.55
CA THR A 233 12.40 21.24 3.33
C THR A 233 12.37 20.07 4.31
N ARG A 234 13.53 19.52 4.65
CA ARG A 234 13.66 18.51 5.67
C ARG A 234 13.06 18.95 7.03
N GLN A 235 13.21 20.22 7.39
CA GLN A 235 12.67 20.76 8.65
C GLN A 235 11.14 20.65 8.66
N GLU A 236 10.47 21.05 7.57
CA GLU A 236 9.02 20.95 7.46
C GLU A 236 8.56 19.50 7.44
N ALA A 237 9.26 18.62 6.72
CA ALA A 237 8.98 17.20 6.69
C ALA A 237 9.04 16.57 8.11
N LEU A 238 10.08 16.88 8.90
CA LEU A 238 10.19 16.44 10.28
C LEU A 238 9.09 17.03 11.18
N ARG A 239 8.71 18.29 10.96
CA ARG A 239 7.58 18.89 11.66
C ARG A 239 6.29 18.12 11.41
N GLN A 240 5.98 17.78 10.16
CA GLN A 240 4.80 17.00 9.79
C GLN A 240 4.87 15.54 10.31
N PHE A 241 6.08 14.96 10.32
CA PHE A 241 6.32 13.63 10.87
C PHE A 241 5.99 13.50 12.35
N SER A 242 6.03 14.61 13.12
CA SER A 242 5.72 14.61 14.56
C SER A 242 4.38 13.96 14.88
N SER A 243 3.34 14.14 14.02
CA SER A 243 2.03 13.51 14.17
C SER A 243 2.13 11.99 14.20
N ARG A 244 2.86 11.41 13.25
CA ARG A 244 3.07 9.95 13.18
C ARG A 244 3.99 9.46 14.29
N ALA A 245 5.03 10.22 14.63
CA ALA A 245 5.95 9.88 15.72
C ALA A 245 5.17 9.76 17.04
N ARG A 246 4.29 10.73 17.34
CA ARG A 246 3.44 10.68 18.54
C ARG A 246 2.51 9.48 18.51
N PHE A 247 1.80 9.25 17.39
CA PHE A 247 0.95 8.09 17.22
C PHE A 247 1.71 6.77 17.47
N LYS A 248 2.93 6.65 16.94
CA LYS A 248 3.75 5.44 17.09
C LYS A 248 4.20 5.22 18.53
N MET A 249 4.58 6.31 19.23
CA MET A 249 4.94 6.25 20.63
C MET A 249 3.75 5.88 21.51
N ASP A 250 2.59 6.49 21.28
CA ASP A 250 1.34 6.19 22.01
C ASP A 250 0.93 4.73 21.84
N ARG A 251 1.04 4.20 20.61
CA ARG A 251 0.74 2.79 20.32
C ARG A 251 1.62 1.82 21.12
N ASN A 252 2.88 2.15 21.38
CA ASN A 252 3.77 1.34 22.21
C ASN A 252 3.28 1.22 23.67
N TYR A 253 2.48 2.18 24.12
CA TYR A 253 1.80 2.15 25.42
C TYR A 253 0.34 1.66 25.33
N GLY A 254 -0.06 1.09 24.20
CA GLY A 254 -1.43 0.59 23.99
C GLY A 254 -2.47 1.67 23.74
N VAL A 255 -2.07 2.93 23.56
CA VAL A 255 -2.97 4.04 23.26
C VAL A 255 -3.15 4.13 21.75
N ILE A 256 -4.39 4.01 21.29
CA ILE A 256 -4.77 4.10 19.87
C ILE A 256 -5.74 5.26 19.73
N SER A 257 -5.37 6.28 18.95
CA SER A 257 -6.15 7.50 18.75
C SER A 257 -6.10 7.95 17.28
N PRO A 258 -7.02 8.82 16.84
CA PRO A 258 -6.85 9.54 15.59
C PRO A 258 -5.57 10.38 15.57
N LEU A 259 -5.01 10.57 14.38
CA LEU A 259 -3.79 11.36 14.19
C LEU A 259 -4.04 12.82 14.56
N MET A 260 -3.19 13.39 15.41
CA MET A 260 -3.28 14.81 15.78
C MET A 260 -2.49 15.70 14.81
N THR A 261 -2.71 17.02 14.88
CA THR A 261 -1.92 17.98 14.08
C THR A 261 -0.44 17.92 14.46
N ALA A 262 0.43 18.28 13.53
CA ALA A 262 1.87 18.35 13.80
C ALA A 262 2.21 19.29 14.99
N GLN A 263 1.50 20.40 15.10
CA GLN A 263 1.68 21.36 16.20
C GLN A 263 1.32 20.75 17.55
N LEU A 264 0.16 20.08 17.66
CA LEU A 264 -0.25 19.41 18.88
C LEU A 264 0.70 18.27 19.26
N ALA A 265 1.13 17.50 18.25
CA ALA A 265 2.09 16.42 18.44
C ALA A 265 3.42 16.94 19.01
N GLN A 266 3.99 17.99 18.41
CA GLN A 266 5.22 18.61 18.90
C GLN A 266 5.08 19.12 20.34
N ALA A 267 3.98 19.78 20.68
CA ALA A 267 3.72 20.29 22.01
C ALA A 267 3.49 19.17 23.06
N SER A 268 3.17 17.96 22.65
CA SER A 268 2.87 16.82 23.52
C SER A 268 4.10 16.02 23.96
N PHE A 269 5.25 16.17 23.28
CA PHE A 269 6.45 15.43 23.65
C PHE A 269 7.05 15.94 24.96
N LYS A 270 7.33 15.03 25.86
CA LYS A 270 7.97 15.31 27.13
C LYS A 270 9.49 15.26 26.99
N PRO A 271 10.25 15.93 27.86
CA PRO A 271 11.72 15.92 27.83
C PRO A 271 12.32 14.49 27.80
N GLU A 272 11.76 13.57 28.55
CA GLU A 272 12.19 12.17 28.62
C GLU A 272 11.92 11.38 27.33
N GLU A 273 11.00 11.85 26.50
CA GLU A 273 10.63 11.22 25.22
C GLU A 273 11.51 11.68 24.04
N MET A 274 12.28 12.76 24.20
CA MET A 274 13.07 13.37 23.13
C MET A 274 14.12 12.42 22.53
N GLY A 275 14.69 11.54 23.36
CA GLY A 275 15.61 10.50 22.90
C GLY A 275 14.95 9.50 21.94
N ALA A 276 13.74 9.05 22.29
CA ALA A 276 12.96 8.13 21.46
C ALA A 276 12.48 8.81 20.17
N LEU A 277 12.04 10.06 20.24
CA LEU A 277 11.67 10.85 19.06
C LEU A 277 12.83 10.93 18.07
N LYS A 278 14.03 11.30 18.53
CA LYS A 278 15.23 11.39 17.69
C LYS A 278 15.57 10.05 17.01
N GLN A 279 15.39 8.92 17.72
CA GLN A 279 15.58 7.61 17.12
C GLN A 279 14.55 7.30 16.02
N LEU A 280 13.28 7.71 16.20
CA LEU A 280 12.26 7.58 15.18
C LEU A 280 12.56 8.45 13.95
N GLU A 281 12.99 9.69 14.16
CA GLU A 281 13.39 10.62 13.08
C GLU A 281 14.59 10.10 12.26
N GLN A 282 15.56 9.47 12.91
CA GLN A 282 16.73 8.88 12.23
C GLN A 282 16.39 7.69 11.34
N LYS A 283 15.35 6.92 11.70
CA LYS A 283 14.91 5.75 10.93
C LYS A 283 13.87 6.08 9.87
N ALA A 284 13.25 7.26 9.98
CA ALA A 284 12.16 7.64 9.10
C ALA A 284 12.67 8.07 7.71
N ILE A 285 11.95 7.65 6.66
CA ILE A 285 12.16 8.12 5.29
C ILE A 285 11.42 9.46 5.16
N VAL A 286 12.06 10.52 5.63
CA VAL A 286 11.47 11.87 5.74
C VAL A 286 12.50 12.91 5.34
N GLY A 287 12.12 13.84 4.48
CA GLY A 287 13.01 14.89 4.01
C GLY A 287 12.45 15.70 2.87
N ASP A 288 13.32 16.40 2.15
CA ASP A 288 12.96 16.97 0.86
C ASP A 288 12.83 15.87 -0.21
N ALA A 289 12.36 16.24 -1.40
CA ALA A 289 12.07 15.29 -2.47
C ALA A 289 13.31 14.49 -2.87
N LYS A 290 14.47 15.14 -2.96
CA LYS A 290 15.74 14.50 -3.34
C LYS A 290 16.19 13.49 -2.28
N GLU A 291 16.19 13.91 -1.01
CA GLU A 291 16.59 13.03 0.12
C GLU A 291 15.74 11.75 0.18
N VAL A 292 14.43 11.89 0.05
CA VAL A 292 13.50 10.73 0.08
C VAL A 292 13.64 9.90 -1.17
N GLY A 293 13.73 10.52 -2.36
CA GLY A 293 13.93 9.83 -3.63
C GLY A 293 15.20 8.98 -3.64
N ASP A 294 16.32 9.52 -3.14
CA ASP A 294 17.59 8.80 -3.04
C ASP A 294 17.50 7.60 -2.07
N GLN A 295 16.81 7.75 -0.92
CA GLN A 295 16.57 6.64 -0.01
C GLN A 295 15.72 5.53 -0.63
N LEU A 296 14.67 5.88 -1.39
CA LEU A 296 13.85 4.89 -2.10
C LEU A 296 14.63 4.17 -3.20
N ARG A 297 15.48 4.89 -3.97
CA ARG A 297 16.36 4.28 -4.98
C ARG A 297 17.34 3.30 -4.33
N THR A 298 17.95 3.69 -3.21
CA THR A 298 18.86 2.82 -2.43
C THR A 298 18.16 1.55 -1.95
N LEU A 299 16.94 1.64 -1.45
CA LEU A 299 16.17 0.45 -1.05
C LEU A 299 15.83 -0.43 -2.25
N ALA A 300 15.44 0.16 -3.37
CA ALA A 300 15.12 -0.59 -4.57
C ALA A 300 16.34 -1.32 -5.13
N GLU A 301 17.51 -0.68 -5.18
CA GLU A 301 18.77 -1.29 -5.61
C GLU A 301 19.19 -2.41 -4.66
N ARG A 302 19.10 -2.19 -3.34
CA ARG A 302 19.50 -3.19 -2.33
C ARG A 302 18.70 -4.49 -2.44
N PHE A 303 17.43 -4.42 -2.76
CA PHE A 303 16.52 -5.56 -2.77
C PHE A 303 16.07 -5.98 -4.18
N ASP A 304 16.68 -5.41 -5.23
CA ASP A 304 16.35 -5.68 -6.64
C ASP A 304 14.84 -5.50 -6.93
N LEU A 305 14.31 -4.30 -6.59
CA LEU A 305 12.89 -4.00 -6.71
C LEU A 305 12.60 -3.10 -7.91
N ASP A 306 11.61 -3.49 -8.71
CA ASP A 306 11.05 -2.67 -9.78
C ASP A 306 10.02 -1.65 -9.28
N GLU A 307 9.53 -1.83 -8.06
CA GLU A 307 8.42 -1.07 -7.50
C GLU A 307 8.57 -0.90 -5.98
N ILE A 308 8.24 0.30 -5.48
CA ILE A 308 8.09 0.58 -4.05
C ILE A 308 6.69 1.15 -3.80
N VAL A 309 6.03 0.65 -2.76
CA VAL A 309 4.76 1.17 -2.27
C VAL A 309 5.02 2.17 -1.15
N VAL A 310 4.50 3.38 -1.28
CA VAL A 310 4.67 4.45 -0.29
C VAL A 310 3.36 4.66 0.48
N ILE A 311 3.47 4.77 1.79
CA ILE A 311 2.38 5.18 2.67
C ILE A 311 2.74 6.50 3.34
N THR A 312 1.87 7.50 3.23
CA THR A 312 2.07 8.83 3.84
C THR A 312 0.87 9.17 4.72
N TRP A 313 1.13 9.41 6.00
CA TRP A 313 0.12 9.91 6.92
C TRP A 313 0.37 11.38 7.21
N ALA A 314 -0.62 12.20 7.01
CA ALA A 314 -0.64 13.59 7.42
C ALA A 314 -2.02 13.95 7.99
N HIS A 315 -2.04 14.84 8.98
CA HIS A 315 -3.29 15.35 9.53
C HIS A 315 -4.06 16.17 8.48
N ASP A 316 -3.34 17.02 7.74
CA ASP A 316 -3.90 17.81 6.65
C ASP A 316 -3.77 17.06 5.32
N PRO A 317 -4.89 16.82 4.58
CA PRO A 317 -4.86 16.13 3.29
C PRO A 317 -4.07 16.89 2.24
N SER A 318 -3.95 18.22 2.32
CA SER A 318 -3.11 19.00 1.42
C SER A 318 -1.63 18.67 1.57
N VAL A 319 -1.17 18.43 2.80
CA VAL A 319 0.20 17.99 3.10
C VAL A 319 0.45 16.58 2.53
N GLN A 320 -0.51 15.67 2.69
CA GLN A 320 -0.42 14.33 2.13
C GLN A 320 -0.32 14.38 0.59
N GLN A 321 -1.19 15.14 -0.04
CA GLN A 321 -1.21 15.31 -1.49
C GLN A 321 0.05 15.99 -2.02
N ALA A 322 0.53 17.04 -1.34
CA ALA A 322 1.78 17.72 -1.69
C ALA A 322 2.99 16.77 -1.57
N SER A 323 3.04 15.94 -0.53
CA SER A 323 4.10 14.94 -0.37
C SER A 323 4.14 13.96 -1.54
N TYR A 324 3.00 13.45 -1.99
CA TYR A 324 2.94 12.58 -3.16
C TYR A 324 3.31 13.33 -4.46
N ALA A 325 2.91 14.60 -4.61
CA ALA A 325 3.23 15.39 -5.80
C ALA A 325 4.74 15.66 -5.93
N LEU A 326 5.38 16.11 -4.84
CA LEU A 326 6.83 16.35 -4.80
C LEU A 326 7.62 15.07 -5.08
N LEU A 327 7.19 13.94 -4.52
CA LEU A 327 7.84 12.66 -4.76
C LEU A 327 7.64 12.18 -6.20
N ALA A 328 6.46 12.36 -6.78
CA ALA A 328 6.17 11.99 -8.17
C ALA A 328 7.03 12.79 -9.15
N GLU A 329 7.23 14.09 -8.91
CA GLU A 329 8.10 14.96 -9.70
C GLU A 329 9.57 14.50 -9.61
N GLU A 330 10.11 14.30 -8.40
CA GLU A 330 11.48 13.82 -8.17
C GLU A 330 11.76 12.46 -8.84
N MET A 331 10.78 11.57 -8.83
CA MET A 331 10.91 10.24 -9.42
C MET A 331 10.54 10.20 -10.90
N GLY A 332 10.15 11.34 -11.49
CA GLY A 332 9.82 11.47 -12.91
C GLY A 332 8.56 10.68 -13.32
N LEU A 333 7.59 10.53 -12.42
CA LEU A 333 6.34 9.84 -12.73
C LEU A 333 5.50 10.64 -13.73
N GLY A 334 4.71 9.96 -14.57
CA GLY A 334 3.83 10.63 -15.55
C GLY A 334 4.52 11.24 -16.76
N GLN A 335 5.84 11.23 -16.83
CA GLN A 335 6.56 11.64 -18.06
C GLN A 335 6.60 10.46 -19.04
N PRO A 336 6.29 10.66 -20.34
CA PRO A 336 6.47 9.59 -21.33
C PRO A 336 7.94 9.21 -21.40
N ALA A 337 8.22 7.90 -21.33
CA ALA A 337 9.58 7.38 -21.50
C ALA A 337 10.13 7.87 -22.85
N GLY A 338 11.07 8.84 -22.83
CA GLY A 338 11.69 9.36 -24.04
C GLY A 338 11.55 10.86 -24.30
N GLY A 339 11.21 11.67 -23.29
CA GLY A 339 11.15 13.13 -23.45
C GLY A 339 12.54 13.77 -23.60
N LEU A 340 13.02 13.94 -24.83
CA LEU A 340 14.08 14.89 -25.16
C LEU A 340 13.70 16.26 -24.55
N LYS A 341 14.59 16.82 -23.74
CA LYS A 341 14.54 18.22 -23.31
C LYS A 341 14.40 19.12 -24.55
N ARG A 342 13.22 19.62 -24.82
CA ARG A 342 13.06 20.76 -25.73
C ARG A 342 13.67 21.96 -25.04
N ALA A 343 14.88 22.31 -25.47
CA ALA A 343 15.48 23.60 -25.18
C ALA A 343 14.50 24.68 -25.64
N LEU A 344 13.99 25.44 -24.71
CA LEU A 344 13.35 26.73 -25.00
C LEU A 344 14.44 27.67 -25.52
N SER A 345 14.65 27.69 -26.84
CA SER A 345 15.38 28.74 -27.47
C SER A 345 14.46 29.99 -27.54
N SER A 346 14.80 30.97 -26.75
CA SER A 346 14.33 32.34 -26.91
C SER A 346 14.58 32.80 -28.35
N LYS A 347 13.53 33.06 -29.12
CA LYS A 347 13.55 33.98 -30.23
C LYS A 347 12.58 35.12 -29.95
N THR A 348 13.15 36.19 -29.47
CA THR A 348 12.64 37.54 -29.65
C THR A 348 12.39 37.77 -31.13
N SER A 349 11.19 38.12 -31.51
CA SER A 349 10.89 38.80 -32.78
C SER A 349 10.08 40.05 -32.47
N GLU A 350 10.68 41.17 -32.85
CA GLU A 350 10.16 42.55 -32.82
C GLU A 350 8.86 42.70 -33.61
N PRO A 351 8.05 43.73 -33.33
CA PRO A 351 6.84 43.98 -34.09
C PRO A 351 7.16 44.79 -35.36
N ILE A 352 6.67 44.32 -36.49
CA ILE A 352 6.61 45.13 -37.71
C ILE A 352 5.22 45.77 -37.77
N PHE A 353 5.21 47.09 -37.50
CA PHE A 353 4.15 47.99 -37.98
C PHE A 353 4.38 48.25 -39.47
N SER A 354 3.34 48.18 -40.31
CA SER A 354 2.96 49.21 -41.27
C SER A 354 1.84 48.79 -42.23
N LEU A 355 0.86 49.69 -42.29
CA LEU A 355 -0.17 49.98 -43.31
C LEU A 355 -1.35 49.01 -43.43
#